data_d7d9e79442b8ce437975a90596fc6b85
#
_entry.id   d7d9e79442b8ce437975a90596fc6b85
#
_cell.length_a   1.000
_cell.length_b   1.000
_cell.length_c   1.000
_cell.angle_alpha   90.00
_cell.angle_beta   90.00
_cell.angle_gamma   90.00
#
_symmetry.space_group_name_H-M   'P 1'
#
loop_
_entity.id
_entity.type
_entity.pdbx_description
1 polymer ?
#
loop_
_entity_poly.entity_id
_entity_poly.type
_entity_poly.pdbx_seq_one_letter_code
_entity_poly.pdbx_strand_id
1 'polypeptide(L)'
;MVFINRKVDRKMSYEYICAGNLIMDSHGMRNAYLGCAENAGGPATFAYTGVRLWTDSVMQVSRTGADYESYFNGWLQHNKVETKGIKVVCDRSNHLYGFMHAYASDPSFGPGACSHVNKFQVEDGMRRYVLDAWQDFGYQKIRPEDIGEFTKDGGVKGVYLASNPDSIFWKELGAIKARDGFKIMWEIEGPWARKEFMDLVMNAAQYADIFSINVEETRSLFECESDEDCIKGLQTLPVDMTLFRVGARGLYVVTKDDAIYLPPAPGPMADGGTVGCGNSSTGGAMYAYCEGKDPLMVGIIANVSSARNLMQPGVIPEFDTIRDACYAQAEELYQQYKK
;
A
#
# COMPACT_ATOMS: atom_id res chain seq x y z
N MET A 1 43.56 -30.73 14.40
CA MET A 1 43.10 -29.90 13.29
C MET A 1 41.62 -29.56 13.57
N VAL A 2 41.37 -28.39 14.17
CA VAL A 2 40.02 -27.97 14.59
C VAL A 2 39.42 -27.20 13.43
N PHE A 3 38.39 -27.78 12.77
CA PHE A 3 37.61 -27.07 11.76
C PHE A 3 36.72 -26.08 12.47
N ILE A 4 37.10 -24.80 12.47
CA ILE A 4 36.26 -23.68 12.85
C ILE A 4 35.26 -23.46 11.69
N ASN A 5 34.07 -24.00 11.87
CA ASN A 5 32.92 -23.70 11.02
C ASN A 5 32.52 -22.23 11.27
N ARG A 6 33.10 -21.30 10.52
CA ARG A 6 32.59 -19.95 10.40
C ARG A 6 31.24 -20.04 9.68
N LYS A 7 30.14 -20.07 10.44
CA LYS A 7 28.85 -19.61 9.92
C LYS A 7 29.09 -18.17 9.48
N VAL A 8 29.19 -17.96 8.19
CA VAL A 8 29.03 -16.64 7.60
C VAL A 8 27.57 -16.30 7.83
N ASP A 9 27.29 -15.45 8.83
CA ASP A 9 26.00 -14.79 8.94
C ASP A 9 25.82 -14.00 7.65
N ARG A 10 25.08 -14.58 6.69
CA ARG A 10 24.58 -13.84 5.54
C ARG A 10 23.65 -12.79 6.11
N LYS A 11 24.15 -11.56 6.21
CA LYS A 11 23.33 -10.37 6.46
C LYS A 11 22.22 -10.42 5.43
N MET A 12 20.99 -10.77 5.85
CA MET A 12 19.85 -10.79 4.94
C MET A 12 19.64 -9.36 4.49
N SER A 13 20.00 -9.08 3.25
CA SER A 13 19.72 -7.80 2.61
C SER A 13 18.34 -7.90 1.97
N TYR A 14 17.43 -7.03 2.36
CA TYR A 14 16.12 -6.93 1.74
C TYR A 14 16.21 -6.00 0.54
N GLU A 15 15.59 -6.41 -0.56
CA GLU A 15 15.56 -5.61 -1.79
C GLU A 15 14.39 -4.62 -1.82
N TYR A 16 13.36 -4.85 -0.98
CA TYR A 16 12.18 -4.02 -0.91
C TYR A 16 11.85 -3.64 0.53
N ILE A 17 11.37 -2.41 0.70
CA ILE A 17 10.87 -1.90 1.97
C ILE A 17 9.45 -1.39 1.77
N CYS A 18 8.52 -1.81 2.64
CA CYS A 18 7.20 -1.22 2.75
C CYS A 18 7.16 -0.39 4.03
N ALA A 19 7.20 0.94 3.87
CA ALA A 19 7.26 1.90 4.96
C ALA A 19 5.90 2.57 5.20
N GLY A 20 5.54 2.76 6.45
CA GLY A 20 4.29 3.41 6.86
C GLY A 20 3.75 2.84 8.16
N ASN A 21 2.47 3.09 8.42
CA ASN A 21 1.85 2.69 9.66
C ASN A 21 1.55 1.19 9.70
N LEU A 22 1.81 0.57 10.85
CA LEU A 22 1.25 -0.70 11.27
C LEU A 22 0.16 -0.40 12.30
N ILE A 23 -1.06 -0.71 11.95
CA ILE A 23 -2.25 -0.44 12.77
C ILE A 23 -3.08 -1.70 12.93
N MET A 24 -3.99 -1.69 13.87
CA MET A 24 -5.02 -2.71 13.97
C MET A 24 -6.25 -2.25 13.18
N ASP A 25 -6.64 -3.07 12.19
CA ASP A 25 -7.85 -2.87 11.41
C ASP A 25 -8.97 -3.79 11.90
N SER A 26 -10.09 -3.20 12.28
CA SER A 26 -11.32 -3.94 12.58
C SER A 26 -12.26 -3.86 11.40
N HIS A 27 -12.45 -4.99 10.71
CA HIS A 27 -13.31 -5.09 9.54
C HIS A 27 -14.67 -5.61 9.91
N GLY A 28 -15.73 -4.82 9.70
CA GLY A 28 -17.10 -5.32 9.74
C GLY A 28 -17.33 -6.31 8.59
N MET A 29 -17.84 -7.49 8.92
CA MET A 29 -18.17 -8.48 7.90
C MET A 29 -19.47 -8.10 7.20
N ARG A 30 -19.57 -8.34 5.88
CA ARG A 30 -20.76 -8.05 5.08
C ARG A 30 -21.98 -8.79 5.62
N ASN A 31 -21.78 -10.02 6.08
CA ASN A 31 -22.77 -10.75 6.83
C ASN A 31 -22.65 -10.37 8.32
N ALA A 32 -23.64 -9.64 8.83
CA ALA A 32 -23.67 -9.18 10.22
C ALA A 32 -23.57 -10.32 11.27
N TYR A 33 -23.92 -11.55 10.92
CA TYR A 33 -23.77 -12.72 11.79
C TYR A 33 -22.31 -13.15 11.97
N LEU A 34 -21.41 -12.76 11.06
CA LEU A 34 -19.97 -13.06 11.16
C LEU A 34 -19.22 -12.08 12.07
N GLY A 35 -19.88 -11.00 12.48
CA GLY A 35 -19.32 -10.01 13.41
C GLY A 35 -18.24 -9.13 12.79
N CYS A 36 -17.19 -8.91 13.55
CA CYS A 36 -16.04 -8.09 13.16
C CYS A 36 -14.77 -8.92 13.24
N ALA A 37 -13.92 -8.80 12.22
CA ALA A 37 -12.59 -9.42 12.21
C ALA A 37 -11.53 -8.35 12.52
N GLU A 38 -10.67 -8.64 13.49
CA GLU A 38 -9.50 -7.82 13.79
C GLU A 38 -8.26 -8.41 13.10
N ASN A 39 -7.55 -7.58 12.36
CA ASN A 39 -6.42 -8.00 11.57
C ASN A 39 -5.28 -7.00 11.66
N ALA A 40 -4.06 -7.48 11.39
CA ALA A 40 -2.97 -6.60 11.04
C ALA A 40 -3.37 -5.74 9.84
N GLY A 41 -3.13 -4.45 9.93
CA GLY A 41 -3.53 -3.51 8.89
C GLY A 41 -2.57 -2.36 8.75
N GLY A 42 -3.05 -1.33 8.07
CA GLY A 42 -2.27 -0.18 7.70
C GLY A 42 -1.60 -0.31 6.34
N PRO A 43 -1.32 0.84 5.71
CA PRO A 43 -0.81 0.88 4.35
C PRO A 43 0.46 0.06 4.13
N ALA A 44 1.42 0.15 5.05
CA ALA A 44 2.68 -0.59 4.95
C ALA A 44 2.47 -2.11 5.00
N THR A 45 1.56 -2.58 5.87
CA THR A 45 1.29 -4.01 6.02
C THR A 45 0.63 -4.60 4.77
N PHE A 46 -0.37 -3.92 4.23
CA PHE A 46 -1.01 -4.37 2.99
C PHE A 46 -0.08 -4.27 1.77
N ALA A 47 0.76 -3.23 1.68
CA ALA A 47 1.76 -3.15 0.64
C ALA A 47 2.81 -4.26 0.77
N TYR A 48 3.25 -4.55 2.01
CA TYR A 48 4.12 -5.68 2.30
C TYR A 48 3.52 -6.99 1.78
N THR A 49 2.24 -7.26 2.04
CA THR A 49 1.58 -8.46 1.51
C THR A 49 1.57 -8.48 -0.02
N GLY A 50 1.35 -7.33 -0.66
CA GLY A 50 1.40 -7.19 -2.11
C GLY A 50 2.76 -7.53 -2.72
N VAL A 51 3.87 -7.10 -2.08
CA VAL A 51 5.23 -7.46 -2.50
C VAL A 51 5.54 -8.92 -2.19
N ARG A 52 5.08 -9.42 -1.04
CA ARG A 52 5.36 -10.77 -0.54
C ARG A 52 4.80 -11.88 -1.44
N LEU A 53 3.77 -11.57 -2.23
CA LEU A 53 3.26 -12.46 -3.28
C LEU A 53 4.33 -12.80 -4.33
N TRP A 54 5.30 -11.91 -4.55
CA TRP A 54 6.27 -11.99 -5.64
C TRP A 54 7.69 -12.32 -5.16
N THR A 55 8.06 -11.93 -3.94
CA THR A 55 9.40 -12.16 -3.40
C THR A 55 9.40 -12.26 -1.88
N ASP A 56 10.37 -12.98 -1.33
CA ASP A 56 10.65 -13.01 0.10
C ASP A 56 11.55 -11.86 0.55
N SER A 57 12.18 -11.15 -0.40
CA SER A 57 13.17 -10.12 -0.13
C SER A 57 12.54 -8.77 0.20
N VAL A 58 11.53 -8.76 1.07
CA VAL A 58 10.81 -7.56 1.51
C VAL A 58 10.79 -7.45 3.03
N MET A 59 10.90 -6.23 3.53
CA MET A 59 10.79 -5.89 4.94
C MET A 59 9.75 -4.79 5.15
N GLN A 60 9.01 -4.90 6.25
CA GLN A 60 8.16 -3.81 6.72
C GLN A 60 8.96 -2.89 7.64
N VAL A 61 8.86 -1.56 7.41
CA VAL A 61 9.41 -0.53 8.28
C VAL A 61 8.25 0.31 8.80
N SER A 62 7.97 0.20 10.09
CA SER A 62 6.78 0.80 10.71
C SER A 62 7.07 1.27 12.12
N ARG A 63 6.24 2.20 12.59
CA ARG A 63 6.14 2.58 14.00
C ARG A 63 4.78 2.17 14.54
N THR A 64 4.74 1.62 15.77
CA THR A 64 3.52 1.08 16.35
C THR A 64 3.56 1.08 17.88
N GLY A 65 2.49 0.62 18.52
CA GLY A 65 2.43 0.41 19.96
C GLY A 65 2.92 -0.97 20.38
N ALA A 66 3.26 -1.14 21.64
CA ALA A 66 3.77 -2.39 22.23
C ALA A 66 2.77 -3.55 22.16
N ASP A 67 1.48 -3.24 22.03
CA ASP A 67 0.40 -4.23 21.97
C ASP A 67 0.31 -4.97 20.62
N TYR A 68 1.02 -4.53 19.59
CA TYR A 68 0.95 -5.13 18.24
C TYR A 68 1.28 -6.63 18.23
N GLU A 69 2.22 -7.07 19.06
CA GLU A 69 2.60 -8.47 19.14
C GLU A 69 1.45 -9.35 19.62
N SER A 70 0.63 -8.85 20.57
CA SER A 70 -0.52 -9.58 21.09
C SER A 70 -1.57 -9.91 20.02
N TYR A 71 -1.67 -9.06 19.01
CA TYR A 71 -2.66 -9.20 17.94
C TYR A 71 -2.11 -9.91 16.71
N PHE A 72 -0.84 -9.71 16.39
CA PHE A 72 -0.30 -10.10 15.07
C PHE A 72 0.79 -11.16 15.12
N ASN A 73 1.29 -11.50 16.30
CA ASN A 73 2.43 -12.41 16.43
C ASN A 73 2.22 -13.75 15.71
N GLY A 74 1.02 -14.31 15.75
CA GLY A 74 0.68 -15.54 15.04
C GLY A 74 0.89 -15.44 13.53
N TRP A 75 0.41 -14.36 12.91
CA TRP A 75 0.58 -14.09 11.48
C TRP A 75 2.03 -13.77 11.13
N LEU A 76 2.70 -12.97 11.96
CA LEU A 76 4.10 -12.60 11.78
C LEU A 76 5.01 -13.82 11.80
N GLN A 77 4.83 -14.69 12.78
CA GLN A 77 5.63 -15.92 12.93
C GLN A 77 5.34 -16.93 11.83
N HIS A 78 4.05 -17.15 11.50
CA HIS A 78 3.64 -18.08 10.44
C HIS A 78 4.28 -17.69 9.10
N ASN A 79 4.27 -16.42 8.77
CA ASN A 79 4.82 -15.90 7.51
C ASN A 79 6.31 -15.51 7.59
N LYS A 80 6.98 -15.79 8.71
CA LYS A 80 8.40 -15.48 8.94
C LYS A 80 8.72 -14.00 8.65
N VAL A 81 7.79 -13.11 9.06
CA VAL A 81 7.96 -11.67 8.85
C VAL A 81 9.09 -11.16 9.72
N GLU A 82 10.06 -10.49 9.12
CA GLU A 82 11.14 -9.84 9.86
C GLU A 82 10.61 -8.59 10.59
N THR A 83 10.70 -8.58 11.90
CA THR A 83 10.13 -7.52 12.75
C THR A 83 11.12 -6.43 13.17
N LYS A 84 12.41 -6.56 12.81
CA LYS A 84 13.43 -5.55 13.19
C LYS A 84 13.17 -4.14 12.64
N GLY A 85 12.38 -4.03 11.56
CA GLY A 85 11.91 -2.76 11.01
C GLY A 85 10.67 -2.19 11.72
N ILE A 86 10.05 -2.96 12.62
CA ILE A 86 8.88 -2.53 13.39
C ILE A 86 9.34 -1.92 14.72
N LYS A 87 9.19 -0.61 14.84
CA LYS A 87 9.66 0.18 15.99
C LYS A 87 8.51 0.45 16.95
N VAL A 88 8.61 -0.08 18.16
CA VAL A 88 7.67 0.24 19.23
C VAL A 88 8.00 1.63 19.79
N VAL A 89 7.04 2.55 19.76
CA VAL A 89 7.20 3.95 20.13
C VAL A 89 6.22 4.45 21.19
N CYS A 90 5.23 3.63 21.54
CA CYS A 90 4.21 3.91 22.55
C CYS A 90 3.59 2.61 23.04
N ASP A 91 2.66 2.69 24.01
CA ASP A 91 2.06 1.51 24.61
C ASP A 91 0.99 0.86 23.72
N ARG A 92 0.27 1.66 22.93
CA ARG A 92 -0.88 1.19 22.12
C ARG A 92 -0.72 1.54 20.65
N SER A 93 -0.98 0.54 19.80
CA SER A 93 -1.11 0.72 18.37
C SER A 93 -2.37 1.50 18.03
N ASN A 94 -2.33 2.23 16.92
CA ASN A 94 -3.52 2.86 16.39
C ASN A 94 -4.52 1.81 15.92
N HIS A 95 -5.79 2.04 16.25
CA HIS A 95 -6.92 1.22 15.87
C HIS A 95 -7.77 1.95 14.84
N LEU A 96 -8.01 1.32 13.70
CA LEU A 96 -8.97 1.80 12.73
C LEU A 96 -10.20 0.88 12.71
N TYR A 97 -11.34 1.41 13.13
CA TYR A 97 -12.59 0.68 13.10
C TYR A 97 -13.24 0.79 11.72
N GLY A 98 -12.98 -0.20 10.88
CA GLY A 98 -13.40 -0.22 9.49
C GLY A 98 -14.78 -0.85 9.25
N PHE A 99 -15.77 -0.67 10.16
CA PHE A 99 -17.14 -1.15 9.94
C PHE A 99 -17.74 -0.77 8.59
N MET A 100 -17.13 0.18 7.95
CA MET A 100 -17.61 0.85 6.77
C MET A 100 -17.16 0.19 5.48
N HIS A 101 -16.05 -0.53 5.53
CA HIS A 101 -15.47 -1.11 4.31
C HIS A 101 -16.21 -2.36 3.82
N ALA A 102 -16.88 -3.09 4.72
CA ALA A 102 -17.70 -4.22 4.35
C ALA A 102 -18.86 -3.83 3.41
N TYR A 103 -19.34 -2.60 3.54
CA TYR A 103 -20.43 -2.05 2.74
C TYR A 103 -19.95 -1.22 1.54
N ALA A 104 -18.66 -1.01 1.40
CA ALA A 104 -18.09 -0.18 0.35
C ALA A 104 -18.38 -0.70 -1.05
N SER A 105 -18.55 -2.00 -1.20
CA SER A 105 -18.89 -2.66 -2.46
C SER A 105 -20.39 -2.83 -2.69
N ASP A 106 -21.24 -2.41 -1.76
CA ASP A 106 -22.69 -2.47 -1.93
C ASP A 106 -23.18 -1.23 -2.67
N PRO A 107 -23.76 -1.39 -3.90
CA PRO A 107 -24.27 -0.26 -4.68
C PRO A 107 -25.34 0.58 -3.95
N SER A 108 -26.02 0.00 -2.96
CA SER A 108 -27.03 0.73 -2.16
C SER A 108 -26.43 1.84 -1.30
N PHE A 109 -25.13 1.77 -1.02
CA PHE A 109 -24.40 2.78 -0.27
C PHE A 109 -23.75 3.87 -1.14
N GLY A 110 -23.76 3.70 -2.48
CA GLY A 110 -23.27 4.67 -3.47
C GLY A 110 -21.74 4.69 -3.63
N PRO A 111 -21.24 5.40 -4.64
CA PRO A 111 -19.81 5.52 -4.89
C PRO A 111 -19.11 6.28 -3.75
N GLY A 112 -17.88 5.91 -3.45
CA GLY A 112 -17.08 6.60 -2.44
C GLY A 112 -17.32 6.11 -1.01
N ALA A 113 -17.44 4.82 -0.83
CA ALA A 113 -17.69 4.22 0.48
C ALA A 113 -16.60 4.51 1.53
N CYS A 114 -15.40 4.90 1.12
CA CYS A 114 -14.37 5.37 2.05
C CYS A 114 -14.72 6.72 2.73
N SER A 115 -15.64 7.49 2.16
CA SER A 115 -16.16 8.72 2.78
C SER A 115 -17.31 8.46 3.77
N HIS A 116 -17.60 7.22 4.11
CA HIS A 116 -18.86 6.77 4.72
C HIS A 116 -18.93 6.84 6.21
N VAL A 117 -17.89 7.26 6.90
CA VAL A 117 -18.06 7.72 8.30
C VAL A 117 -19.22 8.71 8.39
N ASN A 118 -19.56 9.38 7.30
CA ASN A 118 -20.67 10.32 7.23
C ASN A 118 -22.06 9.70 7.00
N LYS A 119 -22.16 8.48 6.48
CA LYS A 119 -23.46 7.86 6.12
C LYS A 119 -24.05 6.97 7.22
N PHE A 120 -23.20 6.37 8.03
CA PHE A 120 -23.68 5.78 9.26
C PHE A 120 -23.69 6.90 10.30
N GLN A 121 -24.79 7.14 10.94
CA GLN A 121 -24.91 8.07 12.05
C GLN A 121 -24.06 7.59 13.23
N VAL A 122 -22.74 7.62 13.00
CA VAL A 122 -21.77 7.39 14.07
C VAL A 122 -21.91 8.60 14.99
N GLU A 123 -22.12 8.37 16.26
CA GLU A 123 -22.15 9.43 17.27
C GLU A 123 -20.96 10.37 17.07
N ASP A 124 -21.16 11.66 17.19
CA ASP A 124 -20.14 12.69 16.90
C ASP A 124 -18.78 12.43 17.57
N GLY A 125 -18.77 11.79 18.71
CA GLY A 125 -17.55 11.39 19.42
C GLY A 125 -16.71 10.32 18.70
N MET A 126 -17.38 9.32 18.12
CA MET A 126 -16.70 8.24 17.39
C MET A 126 -16.22 8.74 16.01
N ARG A 127 -17.00 9.63 15.38
CA ARG A 127 -16.61 10.30 14.14
C ARG A 127 -15.36 11.15 14.33
N ARG A 128 -15.27 11.90 15.43
CA ARG A 128 -14.07 12.67 15.79
C ARG A 128 -12.88 11.75 16.02
N TYR A 129 -13.06 10.68 16.77
CA TYR A 129 -12.00 9.70 17.04
C TYR A 129 -11.43 9.09 15.75
N VAL A 130 -12.28 8.69 14.81
CA VAL A 130 -11.83 8.15 13.52
C VAL A 130 -11.11 9.20 12.68
N LEU A 131 -11.61 10.44 12.62
CA LEU A 131 -10.99 11.53 11.88
C LEU A 131 -9.67 11.97 12.53
N ASP A 132 -9.62 12.07 13.84
CA ASP A 132 -8.43 12.46 14.58
C ASP A 132 -7.35 11.38 14.49
N ALA A 133 -7.73 10.09 14.49
CA ALA A 133 -6.81 8.99 14.26
C ALA A 133 -6.19 9.01 12.86
N TRP A 134 -6.91 9.49 11.84
CA TRP A 134 -6.37 9.68 10.49
C TRP A 134 -5.46 10.91 10.37
N GLN A 135 -5.71 11.94 11.14
CA GLN A 135 -4.97 13.20 11.05
C GLN A 135 -3.71 13.24 11.91
N ASP A 136 -3.70 12.49 13.01
CA ASP A 136 -2.57 12.52 13.95
C ASP A 136 -2.15 11.11 14.38
N PHE A 137 -1.41 10.44 13.49
CA PHE A 137 -0.68 9.24 13.89
C PHE A 137 0.44 9.55 14.90
N GLY A 138 0.70 10.82 15.17
CA GLY A 138 1.62 11.28 16.21
C GLY A 138 2.96 10.55 16.20
N TYR A 139 3.29 9.86 17.27
CA TYR A 139 4.53 9.10 17.43
C TYR A 139 4.66 7.90 16.47
N GLN A 140 3.55 7.38 15.94
CA GLN A 140 3.54 6.22 15.05
C GLN A 140 3.74 6.60 13.58
N LYS A 141 3.86 7.88 13.25
CA LYS A 141 4.18 8.32 11.91
C LYS A 141 5.63 7.95 11.57
N ILE A 142 5.81 7.31 10.39
CA ILE A 142 7.13 6.95 9.88
C ILE A 142 7.99 8.20 9.68
N ARG A 143 9.30 8.09 9.88
CA ARG A 143 10.27 9.15 9.66
C ARG A 143 11.30 8.75 8.61
N PRO A 144 11.92 9.71 7.90
CA PRO A 144 12.94 9.41 6.91
C PRO A 144 14.10 8.57 7.45
N GLU A 145 14.54 8.85 8.69
CA GLU A 145 15.63 8.10 9.32
C GLU A 145 15.28 6.62 9.58
N ASP A 146 14.00 6.29 9.82
CA ASP A 146 13.58 4.89 9.99
C ASP A 146 13.80 4.08 8.71
N ILE A 147 13.58 4.70 7.53
CA ILE A 147 13.87 4.11 6.23
C ILE A 147 15.39 4.07 5.98
N GLY A 148 16.07 5.19 6.25
CA GLY A 148 17.50 5.34 6.05
C GLY A 148 18.34 4.36 6.86
N GLU A 149 17.85 3.88 8.00
CA GLU A 149 18.50 2.83 8.79
C GLU A 149 18.72 1.54 8.00
N PHE A 150 17.78 1.18 7.12
CA PHE A 150 17.79 -0.06 6.38
C PHE A 150 18.25 0.07 4.93
N THR A 151 18.36 1.29 4.39
CA THR A 151 18.83 1.52 3.01
C THR A 151 20.32 1.81 2.91
N LYS A 152 20.94 2.29 3.98
CA LYS A 152 22.34 2.79 4.02
C LYS A 152 23.42 1.80 3.58
N ASP A 153 23.16 0.50 3.72
CA ASP A 153 24.12 -0.55 3.34
C ASP A 153 24.03 -0.93 1.84
N GLY A 154 23.09 -0.30 1.12
CA GLY A 154 22.79 -0.60 -0.28
C GLY A 154 21.95 -1.88 -0.47
N GLY A 155 21.60 -2.16 -1.72
CA GLY A 155 20.86 -3.37 -2.11
C GLY A 155 19.34 -3.23 -2.08
N VAL A 156 18.78 -2.17 -1.48
CA VAL A 156 17.36 -1.86 -1.57
C VAL A 156 17.07 -1.28 -2.95
N LYS A 157 16.18 -1.91 -3.70
CA LYS A 157 15.73 -1.50 -5.03
C LYS A 157 14.57 -0.53 -4.94
N GLY A 158 13.61 -0.80 -4.03
CA GLY A 158 12.37 -0.04 -3.93
C GLY A 158 11.86 0.14 -2.51
N VAL A 159 11.29 1.32 -2.27
CA VAL A 159 10.61 1.70 -1.04
C VAL A 159 9.20 2.12 -1.38
N TYR A 160 8.20 1.38 -0.87
CA TYR A 160 6.82 1.81 -0.83
C TYR A 160 6.64 2.74 0.38
N LEU A 161 5.90 3.80 0.18
CA LEU A 161 5.57 4.76 1.22
C LEU A 161 4.15 5.28 1.05
N ALA A 162 3.29 5.07 2.06
CA ALA A 162 2.07 5.84 2.22
C ALA A 162 2.38 7.05 3.12
N SER A 163 2.23 8.25 2.56
CA SER A 163 2.59 9.47 3.26
C SER A 163 1.86 10.69 2.72
N ASN A 164 1.72 11.71 3.58
CA ASN A 164 1.32 13.04 3.17
C ASN A 164 2.45 13.78 2.43
N PRO A 165 2.16 14.89 1.73
CA PRO A 165 3.14 15.66 0.98
C PRO A 165 3.91 16.67 1.86
N ASP A 166 4.35 16.27 3.06
CA ASP A 166 5.14 17.13 3.95
C ASP A 166 6.51 17.45 3.34
N SER A 167 6.76 18.71 3.08
CA SER A 167 7.95 19.16 2.35
C SER A 167 9.28 18.87 3.05
N ILE A 168 9.29 18.87 4.38
CA ILE A 168 10.49 18.57 5.18
C ILE A 168 10.79 17.08 5.08
N PHE A 169 9.78 16.25 5.34
CA PHE A 169 9.88 14.80 5.22
C PHE A 169 10.40 14.38 3.83
N TRP A 170 9.82 14.92 2.76
CA TRP A 170 10.17 14.54 1.39
C TRP A 170 11.56 15.01 0.98
N LYS A 171 11.99 16.18 1.46
CA LYS A 171 13.35 16.67 1.23
C LYS A 171 14.39 15.78 1.93
N GLU A 172 14.14 15.38 3.17
CA GLU A 172 15.03 14.49 3.92
C GLU A 172 15.08 13.09 3.30
N LEU A 173 13.91 12.53 2.94
CA LEU A 173 13.85 11.23 2.26
C LEU A 173 14.51 11.27 0.89
N GLY A 174 14.36 12.37 0.14
CA GLY A 174 15.04 12.59 -1.13
C GLY A 174 16.56 12.60 -1.00
N ALA A 175 17.10 13.17 0.08
CA ALA A 175 18.54 13.13 0.36
C ALA A 175 19.01 11.69 0.66
N ILE A 176 18.23 10.92 1.40
CA ILE A 176 18.49 9.48 1.66
C ILE A 176 18.44 8.69 0.36
N LYS A 177 17.40 8.90 -0.49
CA LYS A 177 17.28 8.27 -1.80
C LYS A 177 18.49 8.56 -2.68
N ALA A 178 18.93 9.82 -2.74
CA ALA A 178 20.09 10.22 -3.54
C ALA A 178 21.40 9.56 -3.06
N ARG A 179 21.53 9.31 -1.75
CA ARG A 179 22.69 8.64 -1.16
C ARG A 179 22.65 7.12 -1.43
N ASP A 180 21.51 6.48 -1.29
CA ASP A 180 21.39 5.02 -1.20
C ASP A 180 20.89 4.37 -2.51
N GLY A 181 20.31 5.13 -3.44
CA GLY A 181 20.04 4.72 -4.82
C GLY A 181 18.78 3.88 -5.05
N PHE A 182 17.81 3.89 -4.13
CA PHE A 182 16.53 3.17 -4.28
C PHE A 182 15.47 3.99 -5.02
N LYS A 183 14.43 3.29 -5.51
CA LYS A 183 13.23 3.90 -6.10
C LYS A 183 12.14 4.11 -5.04
N ILE A 184 11.32 5.14 -5.19
CA ILE A 184 10.19 5.41 -4.29
C ILE A 184 8.87 5.24 -5.03
N MET A 185 8.01 4.35 -4.51
CA MET A 185 6.60 4.27 -4.83
C MET A 185 5.82 5.03 -3.74
N TRP A 186 5.27 6.18 -4.10
CA TRP A 186 4.47 6.99 -3.21
C TRP A 186 2.98 6.75 -3.41
N GLU A 187 2.30 6.35 -2.36
CA GLU A 187 0.84 6.35 -2.27
C GLU A 187 0.40 7.54 -1.42
N ILE A 188 -0.41 8.43 -2.00
CA ILE A 188 -0.88 9.61 -1.28
C ILE A 188 -1.93 9.22 -0.24
N GLU A 189 -1.90 9.87 0.92
CA GLU A 189 -2.97 9.75 1.92
C GLU A 189 -4.17 10.59 1.50
N GLY A 190 -5.37 9.99 1.47
CA GLY A 190 -6.60 10.58 0.95
C GLY A 190 -6.93 12.00 1.40
N PRO A 191 -6.75 12.39 2.67
CA PRO A 191 -7.00 13.76 3.12
C PRO A 191 -6.18 14.84 2.39
N TRP A 192 -5.03 14.47 1.81
CA TRP A 192 -4.12 15.36 1.11
C TRP A 192 -4.29 15.37 -0.41
N ALA A 193 -5.10 14.46 -0.94
CA ALA A 193 -5.42 14.40 -2.36
C ALA A 193 -6.52 15.43 -2.72
N ARG A 194 -6.24 16.72 -2.53
CA ARG A 194 -7.15 17.83 -2.79
C ARG A 194 -6.45 18.94 -3.54
N LYS A 195 -7.22 19.69 -4.31
CA LYS A 195 -6.72 20.80 -5.12
C LYS A 195 -5.92 21.83 -4.33
N GLU A 196 -6.35 22.13 -3.12
CA GLU A 196 -5.69 23.09 -2.23
C GLU A 196 -4.25 22.67 -1.84
N PHE A 197 -3.91 21.38 -1.95
CA PHE A 197 -2.58 20.86 -1.66
C PHE A 197 -1.75 20.54 -2.90
N MET A 198 -2.21 20.91 -4.09
CA MET A 198 -1.54 20.58 -5.37
C MET A 198 -0.06 20.97 -5.37
N ASP A 199 0.30 22.15 -4.87
CA ASP A 199 1.69 22.61 -4.82
C ASP A 199 2.55 21.72 -3.93
N LEU A 200 2.01 21.25 -2.80
CA LEU A 200 2.69 20.31 -1.92
C LEU A 200 2.85 18.93 -2.59
N VAL A 201 1.81 18.47 -3.29
CA VAL A 201 1.84 17.22 -4.05
C VAL A 201 2.89 17.28 -5.15
N MET A 202 2.92 18.36 -5.94
CA MET A 202 3.93 18.56 -6.97
C MET A 202 5.35 18.58 -6.41
N ASN A 203 5.55 19.22 -5.24
CA ASN A 203 6.85 19.24 -4.58
C ASN A 203 7.28 17.85 -4.07
N ALA A 204 6.38 17.08 -3.49
CA ALA A 204 6.68 15.72 -3.03
C ALA A 204 6.94 14.76 -4.20
N ALA A 205 6.17 14.87 -5.27
CA ALA A 205 6.26 14.03 -6.46
C ALA A 205 7.65 14.08 -7.14
N GLN A 206 8.39 15.18 -7.00
CA GLN A 206 9.76 15.28 -7.54
C GLN A 206 10.73 14.25 -6.94
N TYR A 207 10.45 13.73 -5.76
CA TYR A 207 11.27 12.74 -5.07
C TYR A 207 10.80 11.30 -5.33
N ALA A 208 9.54 11.12 -5.77
CA ALA A 208 8.99 9.81 -6.11
C ALA A 208 9.37 9.40 -7.55
N ASP A 209 9.46 8.10 -7.78
CA ASP A 209 9.60 7.55 -9.14
C ASP A 209 8.25 7.11 -9.67
N ILE A 210 7.40 6.56 -8.77
CA ILE A 210 6.07 6.09 -9.10
C ILE A 210 5.08 6.69 -8.11
N PHE A 211 3.91 7.05 -8.60
CA PHE A 211 2.82 7.58 -7.79
C PHE A 211 1.60 6.65 -7.83
N SER A 212 0.87 6.53 -6.75
CA SER A 212 -0.35 5.74 -6.68
C SER A 212 -1.48 6.55 -6.06
N ILE A 213 -2.62 6.55 -6.73
CA ILE A 213 -3.80 7.32 -6.36
C ILE A 213 -5.07 6.63 -6.84
N ASN A 214 -6.18 6.75 -6.12
CA ASN A 214 -7.47 6.25 -6.58
C ASN A 214 -8.29 7.32 -7.33
N VAL A 215 -9.39 6.90 -7.92
CA VAL A 215 -10.24 7.76 -8.76
C VAL A 215 -10.85 8.93 -7.98
N GLU A 216 -11.30 8.71 -6.76
CA GLU A 216 -11.93 9.76 -5.95
C GLU A 216 -10.89 10.80 -5.51
N GLU A 217 -9.73 10.34 -5.11
CA GLU A 217 -8.59 11.18 -4.77
C GLU A 217 -8.12 12.00 -6.00
N THR A 218 -8.04 11.35 -7.18
CA THR A 218 -7.64 12.04 -8.42
C THR A 218 -8.64 13.12 -8.81
N ARG A 219 -9.93 12.81 -8.74
CA ARG A 219 -11.00 13.80 -9.02
C ARG A 219 -10.91 15.00 -8.09
N SER A 220 -10.66 14.76 -6.81
CA SER A 220 -10.51 15.83 -5.82
C SER A 220 -9.23 16.66 -6.03
N LEU A 221 -8.13 16.02 -6.43
CA LEU A 221 -6.85 16.69 -6.62
C LEU A 221 -6.82 17.56 -7.89
N PHE A 222 -7.39 17.08 -8.98
CA PHE A 222 -7.35 17.75 -10.29
C PHE A 222 -8.68 18.44 -10.66
N GLU A 223 -9.73 18.32 -9.84
CA GLU A 223 -11.07 18.84 -10.13
C GLU A 223 -11.61 18.32 -11.48
N CYS A 224 -11.41 17.03 -11.74
CA CYS A 224 -11.82 16.36 -12.97
C CYS A 224 -12.96 15.36 -12.71
N GLU A 225 -13.76 15.05 -13.73
CA GLU A 225 -14.87 14.11 -13.62
C GLU A 225 -14.66 12.84 -14.46
N SER A 226 -14.12 12.99 -15.66
CA SER A 226 -13.85 11.86 -16.53
C SER A 226 -12.49 11.19 -16.25
N ASP A 227 -12.38 9.91 -16.54
CA ASP A 227 -11.09 9.20 -16.41
C ASP A 227 -10.04 9.82 -17.36
N GLU A 228 -10.46 10.28 -18.54
CA GLU A 228 -9.59 10.95 -19.52
C GLU A 228 -8.99 12.24 -18.96
N ASP A 229 -9.79 13.09 -18.33
CA ASP A 229 -9.29 14.34 -17.74
C ASP A 229 -8.43 14.05 -16.50
N CYS A 230 -8.78 13.03 -15.72
CA CYS A 230 -7.94 12.55 -14.63
C CYS A 230 -6.55 12.10 -15.13
N ILE A 231 -6.51 11.33 -16.22
CA ILE A 231 -5.25 10.87 -16.85
C ILE A 231 -4.41 12.06 -17.31
N LYS A 232 -5.01 13.05 -18.00
CA LYS A 232 -4.31 14.28 -18.39
C LYS A 232 -3.71 15.03 -17.20
N GLY A 233 -4.46 15.11 -16.09
CA GLY A 233 -3.95 15.69 -14.85
C GLY A 233 -2.75 14.90 -14.30
N LEU A 234 -2.86 13.58 -14.21
CA LEU A 234 -1.79 12.72 -13.72
C LEU A 234 -0.53 12.78 -14.57
N GLN A 235 -0.64 12.95 -15.89
CA GLN A 235 0.48 13.13 -16.82
C GLN A 235 1.28 14.42 -16.57
N THR A 236 0.77 15.37 -15.79
CA THR A 236 1.51 16.57 -15.38
C THR A 236 2.43 16.36 -14.19
N LEU A 237 2.28 15.25 -13.45
CA LEU A 237 3.12 14.95 -12.30
C LEU A 237 4.55 14.60 -12.74
N PRO A 238 5.57 15.05 -11.98
CA PRO A 238 6.98 14.78 -12.29
C PRO A 238 7.42 13.37 -11.82
N VAL A 239 6.68 12.34 -12.22
CA VAL A 239 6.97 10.94 -11.91
C VAL A 239 7.09 10.12 -13.20
N ASP A 240 7.80 9.00 -13.15
CA ASP A 240 7.96 8.13 -14.33
C ASP A 240 6.63 7.44 -14.68
N MET A 241 5.82 7.12 -13.65
CA MET A 241 4.61 6.34 -13.82
C MET A 241 3.62 6.61 -12.69
N THR A 242 2.33 6.61 -13.01
CA THR A 242 1.24 6.64 -12.01
C THR A 242 0.37 5.41 -12.12
N LEU A 243 0.11 4.75 -10.98
CA LEU A 243 -0.90 3.72 -10.84
C LEU A 243 -2.24 4.42 -10.49
N PHE A 244 -3.09 4.60 -11.49
CA PHE A 244 -4.41 5.22 -11.33
C PHE A 244 -5.46 4.13 -11.13
N ARG A 245 -5.90 3.94 -9.89
CA ARG A 245 -6.81 2.88 -9.48
C ARG A 245 -8.27 3.33 -9.62
N VAL A 246 -9.06 2.61 -10.41
CA VAL A 246 -10.47 2.95 -10.67
C VAL A 246 -11.45 1.96 -10.02
N GLY A 247 -11.08 1.40 -8.88
CA GLY A 247 -11.89 0.51 -8.05
C GLY A 247 -12.26 -0.79 -8.77
N ALA A 248 -13.54 -1.17 -8.74
CA ALA A 248 -14.03 -2.39 -9.38
C ALA A 248 -13.87 -2.40 -10.91
N ARG A 249 -13.54 -1.27 -11.52
CA ARG A 249 -13.25 -1.20 -12.96
C ARG A 249 -11.80 -1.57 -13.31
N GLY A 250 -10.90 -1.71 -12.32
CA GLY A 250 -9.49 -2.04 -12.53
C GLY A 250 -8.57 -0.83 -12.30
N LEU A 251 -7.61 -0.63 -13.19
CA LEU A 251 -6.63 0.46 -13.09
C LEU A 251 -6.14 0.91 -14.47
N TYR A 252 -5.52 2.09 -14.46
CA TYR A 252 -4.66 2.56 -15.55
C TYR A 252 -3.22 2.65 -15.05
N VAL A 253 -2.29 2.26 -15.90
CA VAL A 253 -0.89 2.61 -15.75
C VAL A 253 -0.63 3.82 -16.64
N VAL A 254 -0.44 4.96 -16.02
CA VAL A 254 -0.29 6.25 -16.71
C VAL A 254 1.18 6.63 -16.74
N THR A 255 1.72 6.82 -17.92
CA THR A 255 3.04 7.41 -18.17
C THR A 255 2.87 8.79 -18.77
N LYS A 256 3.97 9.52 -18.99
CA LYS A 256 3.90 10.87 -19.55
C LYS A 256 3.16 10.95 -20.89
N ASP A 257 3.32 9.90 -21.73
CA ASP A 257 2.85 9.90 -23.12
C ASP A 257 1.72 8.90 -23.38
N ASP A 258 1.40 8.01 -22.42
CA ASP A 258 0.45 6.90 -22.63
C ASP A 258 -0.31 6.55 -21.34
N ALA A 259 -1.43 5.85 -21.49
CA ALA A 259 -2.24 5.30 -20.41
C ALA A 259 -2.80 3.93 -20.80
N ILE A 260 -2.30 2.88 -20.15
CA ILE A 260 -2.71 1.50 -20.39
C ILE A 260 -3.82 1.15 -19.40
N TYR A 261 -5.03 0.90 -19.92
CA TYR A 261 -6.13 0.38 -19.11
C TYR A 261 -6.04 -1.13 -18.95
N LEU A 262 -6.28 -1.57 -17.71
CA LEU A 262 -6.37 -2.97 -17.34
C LEU A 262 -7.62 -3.23 -16.51
N PRO A 263 -8.51 -4.14 -16.94
CA PRO A 263 -9.63 -4.57 -16.12
C PRO A 263 -9.14 -5.33 -14.88
N PRO A 264 -9.99 -5.52 -13.85
CA PRO A 264 -9.60 -6.26 -12.65
C PRO A 264 -9.11 -7.67 -13.00
N ALA A 265 -8.09 -8.14 -12.33
CA ALA A 265 -7.70 -9.54 -12.46
C ALA A 265 -8.82 -10.46 -11.92
N PRO A 266 -9.10 -11.59 -12.60
CA PRO A 266 -10.13 -12.52 -12.14
C PRO A 266 -9.74 -13.18 -10.82
N GLY A 267 -10.73 -13.37 -9.95
CA GLY A 267 -10.58 -14.02 -8.65
C GLY A 267 -11.87 -13.94 -7.83
N PRO A 268 -12.05 -14.83 -6.86
CA PRO A 268 -13.17 -14.73 -5.94
C PRO A 268 -12.99 -13.54 -5.00
N MET A 269 -14.09 -12.94 -4.58
CA MET A 269 -14.12 -11.89 -3.57
C MET A 269 -14.70 -12.46 -2.27
N ALA A 270 -13.96 -12.33 -1.18
CA ALA A 270 -14.44 -12.72 0.13
C ALA A 270 -15.40 -11.71 0.73
N ASP A 271 -16.11 -12.12 1.75
CA ASP A 271 -17.00 -11.28 2.54
C ASP A 271 -16.18 -10.49 3.58
N GLY A 272 -15.56 -9.43 3.19
CA GLY A 272 -14.68 -8.63 4.06
C GLY A 272 -14.29 -7.29 3.44
N GLY A 273 -14.79 -7.03 2.24
CA GLY A 273 -14.59 -5.76 1.57
C GLY A 273 -13.23 -5.59 0.88
N THR A 274 -12.95 -4.35 0.51
CA THR A 274 -11.83 -3.97 -0.36
C THR A 274 -10.66 -3.35 0.39
N VAL A 275 -10.63 -3.48 1.73
CA VAL A 275 -9.57 -2.91 2.56
C VAL A 275 -8.22 -3.49 2.16
N GLY A 276 -7.24 -2.63 2.00
CA GLY A 276 -5.88 -3.01 1.65
C GLY A 276 -5.64 -3.35 0.17
N CYS A 277 -6.70 -3.48 -0.67
CA CYS A 277 -6.53 -3.76 -2.10
C CYS A 277 -5.68 -2.70 -2.82
N GLY A 278 -5.89 -1.43 -2.49
CA GLY A 278 -5.11 -0.32 -3.02
C GLY A 278 -3.64 -0.45 -2.66
N ASN A 279 -3.34 -0.61 -1.39
CA ASN A 279 -1.97 -0.71 -0.90
C ASN A 279 -1.26 -1.99 -1.41
N SER A 280 -1.97 -3.13 -1.43
CA SER A 280 -1.45 -4.39 -1.98
C SER A 280 -1.12 -4.25 -3.47
N SER A 281 -2.01 -3.65 -4.27
CA SER A 281 -1.74 -3.37 -5.69
C SER A 281 -0.53 -2.45 -5.87
N THR A 282 -0.41 -1.41 -5.04
CA THR A 282 0.70 -0.47 -5.07
C THR A 282 2.02 -1.14 -4.71
N GLY A 283 2.03 -2.02 -3.71
CA GLY A 283 3.20 -2.83 -3.36
C GLY A 283 3.64 -3.74 -4.51
N GLY A 284 2.71 -4.44 -5.14
CA GLY A 284 2.97 -5.27 -6.32
C GLY A 284 3.52 -4.47 -7.51
N ALA A 285 2.95 -3.28 -7.77
CA ALA A 285 3.43 -2.38 -8.82
C ALA A 285 4.87 -1.92 -8.56
N MET A 286 5.21 -1.56 -7.32
CA MET A 286 6.58 -1.20 -6.93
C MET A 286 7.56 -2.33 -7.25
N TYR A 287 7.24 -3.55 -6.83
CA TYR A 287 8.05 -4.72 -7.14
C TYR A 287 8.31 -4.83 -8.65
N ALA A 288 7.24 -4.84 -9.44
CA ALA A 288 7.33 -5.02 -10.89
C ALA A 288 8.16 -3.91 -11.57
N TYR A 289 7.94 -2.65 -11.18
CA TYR A 289 8.70 -1.52 -11.71
C TYR A 289 10.20 -1.65 -11.37
N CYS A 290 10.53 -1.96 -10.13
CA CYS A 290 11.93 -2.12 -9.70
C CYS A 290 12.62 -3.33 -10.34
N GLU A 291 11.85 -4.35 -10.76
CA GLU A 291 12.35 -5.48 -11.57
C GLU A 291 12.44 -5.15 -13.07
N GLY A 292 12.22 -3.90 -13.47
CA GLY A 292 12.34 -3.45 -14.86
C GLY A 292 11.25 -4.00 -15.79
N LYS A 293 10.08 -4.36 -15.25
CA LYS A 293 8.94 -4.78 -16.06
C LYS A 293 8.36 -3.60 -16.83
N ASP A 294 7.83 -3.87 -18.02
CA ASP A 294 7.12 -2.85 -18.80
C ASP A 294 5.82 -2.41 -18.11
N PRO A 295 5.25 -1.26 -18.50
CA PRO A 295 4.05 -0.71 -17.86
C PRO A 295 2.85 -1.66 -17.85
N LEU A 296 2.69 -2.48 -18.90
CA LEU A 296 1.62 -3.48 -18.97
C LEU A 296 1.76 -4.53 -17.86
N MET A 297 2.96 -5.10 -17.70
CA MET A 297 3.22 -6.09 -16.66
C MET A 297 3.15 -5.47 -15.25
N VAL A 298 3.57 -4.21 -15.07
CA VAL A 298 3.41 -3.48 -13.80
C VAL A 298 1.95 -3.43 -13.39
N GLY A 299 1.05 -3.05 -14.30
CA GLY A 299 -0.38 -2.99 -14.04
C GLY A 299 -1.01 -4.38 -13.81
N ILE A 300 -0.58 -5.40 -14.52
CA ILE A 300 -1.05 -6.78 -14.31
C ILE A 300 -0.67 -7.28 -12.91
N ILE A 301 0.59 -7.12 -12.51
CA ILE A 301 1.08 -7.51 -11.18
C ILE A 301 0.31 -6.75 -10.08
N ALA A 302 0.05 -5.46 -10.27
CA ALA A 302 -0.78 -4.67 -9.37
C ALA A 302 -2.20 -5.25 -9.23
N ASN A 303 -2.86 -5.56 -10.34
CA ASN A 303 -4.21 -6.13 -10.35
C ASN A 303 -4.26 -7.53 -9.72
N VAL A 304 -3.28 -8.41 -10.00
CA VAL A 304 -3.19 -9.73 -9.38
C VAL A 304 -3.01 -9.59 -7.87
N SER A 305 -2.13 -8.69 -7.41
CA SER A 305 -1.93 -8.44 -5.98
C SER A 305 -3.22 -7.97 -5.30
N SER A 306 -3.95 -7.06 -5.93
CA SER A 306 -5.27 -6.60 -5.46
C SER A 306 -6.29 -7.73 -5.40
N ALA A 307 -6.38 -8.56 -6.44
CA ALA A 307 -7.30 -9.70 -6.50
C ALA A 307 -7.02 -10.72 -5.39
N ARG A 308 -5.74 -10.98 -5.09
CA ARG A 308 -5.36 -11.87 -3.98
C ARG A 308 -5.75 -11.29 -2.63
N ASN A 309 -5.63 -9.97 -2.45
CA ASN A 309 -6.09 -9.32 -1.22
C ASN A 309 -7.61 -9.39 -1.03
N LEU A 310 -8.38 -9.44 -2.12
CA LEU A 310 -9.86 -9.59 -2.06
C LEU A 310 -10.33 -10.98 -1.62
N MET A 311 -9.47 -12.00 -1.59
CA MET A 311 -9.87 -13.39 -1.33
C MET A 311 -10.13 -13.68 0.15
N GLN A 312 -9.78 -12.78 1.06
CA GLN A 312 -9.98 -12.90 2.51
C GLN A 312 -10.19 -11.52 3.13
N PRO A 313 -10.83 -11.43 4.31
CA PRO A 313 -10.81 -10.20 5.10
C PRO A 313 -9.39 -9.99 5.68
N GLY A 314 -8.90 -8.74 5.62
CA GLY A 314 -7.59 -8.37 6.16
C GLY A 314 -6.41 -8.84 5.31
N VAL A 315 -5.26 -9.00 5.94
CA VAL A 315 -4.00 -9.36 5.27
C VAL A 315 -4.03 -10.78 4.72
N ILE A 316 -3.27 -11.01 3.65
CA ILE A 316 -3.10 -12.34 3.05
C ILE A 316 -2.52 -13.30 4.10
N PRO A 317 -3.17 -14.44 4.38
CA PRO A 317 -2.80 -15.31 5.49
C PRO A 317 -1.50 -16.07 5.27
N GLU A 318 -1.15 -16.37 4.03
CA GLU A 318 0.00 -17.21 3.66
C GLU A 318 0.46 -16.89 2.24
N PHE A 319 1.78 -17.01 1.96
CA PHE A 319 2.36 -16.63 0.67
C PHE A 319 3.00 -17.80 -0.08
N ASP A 320 3.62 -18.74 0.62
CA ASP A 320 4.48 -19.75 0.01
C ASP A 320 3.71 -20.68 -0.94
N THR A 321 2.44 -20.98 -0.66
CA THR A 321 1.60 -21.87 -1.48
C THR A 321 0.94 -21.16 -2.67
N ILE A 322 0.87 -19.83 -2.69
CA ILE A 322 0.11 -19.08 -3.70
C ILE A 322 1.00 -18.33 -4.70
N ARG A 323 2.30 -18.18 -4.41
CA ARG A 323 3.22 -17.40 -5.25
C ARG A 323 3.29 -17.89 -6.68
N ASP A 324 3.47 -19.19 -6.91
CA ASP A 324 3.54 -19.76 -8.25
C ASP A 324 2.25 -19.52 -9.04
N ALA A 325 1.09 -19.59 -8.37
CA ALA A 325 -0.18 -19.28 -8.98
C ALA A 325 -0.32 -17.78 -9.35
N CYS A 326 0.28 -16.89 -8.57
CA CYS A 326 0.32 -15.45 -8.90
C CYS A 326 1.17 -15.20 -10.15
N TYR A 327 2.36 -15.80 -10.25
CA TYR A 327 3.21 -15.69 -11.44
C TYR A 327 2.52 -16.27 -12.68
N ALA A 328 1.91 -17.46 -12.57
CA ALA A 328 1.20 -18.09 -13.69
C ALA A 328 0.04 -17.21 -14.17
N GLN A 329 -0.76 -16.65 -13.26
CA GLN A 329 -1.86 -15.76 -13.59
C GLN A 329 -1.37 -14.45 -14.24
N ALA A 330 -0.28 -13.87 -13.74
CA ALA A 330 0.28 -12.65 -14.32
C ALA A 330 0.80 -12.90 -15.74
N GLU A 331 1.47 -14.01 -15.98
CA GLU A 331 1.95 -14.37 -17.32
C GLU A 331 0.80 -14.63 -18.29
N GLU A 332 -0.25 -15.36 -17.87
CA GLU A 332 -1.44 -15.59 -18.69
C GLU A 332 -2.10 -14.25 -19.10
N LEU A 333 -2.30 -13.34 -18.15
CA LEU A 333 -2.88 -12.02 -18.43
C LEU A 333 -1.98 -11.20 -19.35
N TYR A 334 -0.67 -11.28 -19.17
CA TYR A 334 0.26 -10.57 -20.03
C TYR A 334 0.18 -11.05 -21.47
N GLN A 335 0.13 -12.37 -21.71
CA GLN A 335 -0.05 -12.91 -23.05
C GLN A 335 -1.41 -12.53 -23.66
N GLN A 336 -2.44 -12.38 -22.83
CA GLN A 336 -3.76 -11.93 -23.28
C GLN A 336 -3.76 -10.45 -23.72
N TYR A 337 -3.05 -9.57 -23.01
CA TYR A 337 -3.12 -8.11 -23.22
C TYR A 337 -1.97 -7.53 -24.07
N LYS A 338 -0.91 -8.27 -24.29
CA LYS A 338 0.26 -7.85 -25.08
C LYS A 338 -0.03 -7.69 -26.59
N LYS A 339 -1.22 -7.55 -27.03
CA LYS A 339 -1.58 -7.49 -28.45
C LYS A 339 -1.18 -6.20 -29.13
#